data_2a6455af6a2ddd71d1a00e055cfc032f
#
_entry.id   2a6455af6a2ddd71d1a00e055cfc032f
#
_cell.length_a   1.000
_cell.length_b   1.000
_cell.length_c   1.000
_cell.angle_alpha   90.00
_cell.angle_beta   90.00
_cell.angle_gamma   90.00
#
_symmetry.space_group_name_H-M   'P 1'
#
loop_
_entity.id
_entity.type
_entity.pdbx_description
1 polymer ?
#
loop_
_entity_poly.entity_id
_entity_poly.type
_entity_poly.pdbx_seq_one_letter_code
_entity_poly.pdbx_strand_id
1 'polypeptide(L)'
;LHMKWFVLLLLTVAVLPAQGQKIRVIAFGAHPDDCDIRSAGTAALFAQMGNAVEFVSVTNGDAGHQVLHGKELAERRLREAKESARRLGIEYQVLTNHDGELLPSPEVRKQIIRLIREWKADIVLAPRPNDYHPDPRYTGVLVQDAAYMVVVPSVVPEVPALHKIPVFLYYDDGFQWLNPLRPDIAVRLDDVIDKKIDALDSHVSQFYEWLPWVAGKLETVPKDPSERKAWLKIQRTPAIKPDVRASLVKWYGAEKGNSAQYYEAFEICEYGAQPDDHRIRELFPMLR
;
A
#
# COMPACT_ATOMS: atom_id res chain seq x y z
N LEU A 1 -48.12 -45.77 39.64
CA LEU A 1 -47.59 -45.50 38.26
C LEU A 1 -46.87 -44.17 38.25
N HIS A 2 -45.53 -44.19 38.29
CA HIS A 2 -44.71 -42.92 38.16
C HIS A 2 -44.22 -42.75 36.73
N MET A 3 -44.76 -41.81 36.05
CA MET A 3 -44.36 -41.41 34.69
C MET A 3 -43.18 -40.45 34.78
N LYS A 4 -41.95 -40.87 34.36
CA LYS A 4 -40.77 -40.08 34.28
C LYS A 4 -40.77 -39.33 32.93
N TRP A 5 -40.87 -38.01 32.99
CA TRP A 5 -40.69 -37.14 31.84
C TRP A 5 -39.19 -36.99 31.53
N PHE A 6 -38.73 -37.47 30.38
CA PHE A 6 -37.40 -37.19 29.83
C PHE A 6 -37.48 -35.86 29.06
N VAL A 7 -36.85 -34.81 29.58
CA VAL A 7 -36.66 -33.56 28.86
C VAL A 7 -35.43 -33.72 27.97
N LEU A 8 -35.64 -33.80 26.65
CA LEU A 8 -34.59 -33.84 25.67
C LEU A 8 -34.08 -32.39 25.43
N LEU A 9 -32.90 -32.05 25.97
CA LEU A 9 -32.27 -30.76 25.75
C LEU A 9 -31.59 -30.77 24.35
N LEU A 10 -32.24 -30.17 23.36
CA LEU A 10 -31.65 -29.94 22.03
C LEU A 10 -30.61 -28.83 22.14
N LEU A 11 -29.32 -29.20 22.19
CA LEU A 11 -28.21 -28.26 22.01
C LEU A 11 -28.13 -27.83 20.53
N THR A 12 -28.66 -26.66 20.23
CA THR A 12 -28.39 -25.99 18.94
C THR A 12 -26.98 -25.47 18.92
N VAL A 13 -26.08 -26.20 18.26
CA VAL A 13 -24.73 -25.69 17.94
C VAL A 13 -24.89 -24.61 16.87
N ALA A 14 -24.75 -23.36 17.27
CA ALA A 14 -24.63 -22.25 16.34
C ALA A 14 -23.32 -22.42 15.57
N VAL A 15 -23.37 -22.86 14.32
CA VAL A 15 -22.24 -22.86 13.40
C VAL A 15 -21.99 -21.40 13.03
N LEU A 16 -21.04 -20.77 13.72
CA LEU A 16 -20.51 -19.47 13.29
C LEU A 16 -19.89 -19.67 11.90
N PRO A 17 -20.21 -18.81 10.92
CA PRO A 17 -19.55 -18.89 9.62
C PRO A 17 -18.05 -18.76 9.85
N ALA A 18 -17.26 -19.69 9.31
CA ALA A 18 -15.81 -19.59 9.31
C ALA A 18 -15.44 -18.25 8.66
N GLN A 19 -14.95 -17.30 9.45
CA GLN A 19 -14.38 -16.07 8.91
C GLN A 19 -13.22 -16.51 8.02
N GLY A 20 -13.33 -16.22 6.72
CA GLY A 20 -12.26 -16.48 5.76
C GLY A 20 -10.95 -15.89 6.30
N GLN A 21 -9.82 -16.56 6.03
CA GLN A 21 -8.51 -16.10 6.48
C GLN A 21 -8.30 -14.66 6.00
N LYS A 22 -7.98 -13.73 6.93
CA LYS A 22 -7.69 -12.33 6.60
C LYS A 22 -6.51 -12.25 5.62
N ILE A 23 -6.69 -11.52 4.55
CA ILE A 23 -5.60 -11.16 3.64
C ILE A 23 -4.69 -10.16 4.35
N ARG A 24 -3.39 -10.36 4.22
CA ARG A 24 -2.36 -9.54 4.84
C ARG A 24 -1.54 -8.86 3.76
N VAL A 25 -1.70 -7.54 3.64
CA VAL A 25 -1.00 -6.69 2.68
C VAL A 25 0.09 -5.92 3.39
N ILE A 26 1.31 -5.94 2.86
CA ILE A 26 2.38 -5.05 3.28
C ILE A 26 2.83 -4.22 2.08
N ALA A 27 2.96 -2.92 2.26
CA ALA A 27 3.30 -1.98 1.21
C ALA A 27 4.55 -1.19 1.60
N PHE A 28 5.57 -1.20 0.73
CA PHE A 28 6.82 -0.48 0.95
C PHE A 28 6.87 0.78 0.09
N GLY A 29 7.18 1.90 0.72
CA GLY A 29 7.57 3.15 0.07
C GLY A 29 8.95 3.55 0.52
N ALA A 30 9.63 4.43 -0.22
CA ALA A 30 10.91 4.98 0.22
C ALA A 30 10.72 6.00 1.34
N HIS A 31 9.72 6.86 1.20
CA HIS A 31 9.47 7.99 2.11
C HIS A 31 8.11 7.87 2.82
N PRO A 32 7.93 8.57 3.99
CA PRO A 32 6.66 8.51 4.74
C PRO A 32 5.52 9.29 4.05
N ASP A 33 5.06 8.84 2.90
CA ASP A 33 3.90 9.28 2.10
C ASP A 33 3.78 8.49 0.79
N ASP A 34 4.84 7.79 0.37
CA ASP A 34 4.85 7.05 -0.92
C ASP A 34 3.74 6.01 -1.01
N CYS A 35 3.56 5.21 0.06
CA CYS A 35 2.50 4.20 0.12
C CYS A 35 1.12 4.84 0.00
N ASP A 36 0.93 6.01 0.63
CA ASP A 36 -0.32 6.76 0.60
C ASP A 36 -0.63 7.26 -0.80
N ILE A 37 0.36 7.80 -1.49
CA ILE A 37 0.23 8.26 -2.88
C ILE A 37 -0.22 7.11 -3.78
N ARG A 38 0.39 5.94 -3.63
CA ARG A 38 0.30 4.83 -4.57
C ARG A 38 -0.80 3.82 -4.25
N SER A 39 -1.20 3.68 -2.98
CA SER A 39 -2.10 2.58 -2.57
C SER A 39 -3.07 2.89 -1.42
N ALA A 40 -3.20 4.16 -0.96
CA ALA A 40 -4.09 4.47 0.18
C ALA A 40 -5.56 4.12 -0.09
N GLY A 41 -6.05 4.28 -1.31
CA GLY A 41 -7.42 3.89 -1.67
C GLY A 41 -7.62 2.38 -1.60
N THR A 42 -6.71 1.61 -2.16
CA THR A 42 -6.71 0.14 -2.08
C THR A 42 -6.57 -0.33 -0.63
N ALA A 43 -5.70 0.30 0.16
CA ALA A 43 -5.54 0.02 1.59
C ALA A 43 -6.84 0.26 2.37
N ALA A 44 -7.54 1.38 2.08
CA ALA A 44 -8.84 1.68 2.69
C ALA A 44 -9.89 0.61 2.36
N LEU A 45 -9.94 0.11 1.12
CA LEU A 45 -10.85 -0.98 0.74
C LEU A 45 -10.51 -2.28 1.48
N PHE A 46 -9.24 -2.66 1.57
CA PHE A 46 -8.83 -3.83 2.34
C PHE A 46 -9.22 -3.71 3.81
N ALA A 47 -8.93 -2.57 4.44
CA ALA A 47 -9.26 -2.31 5.84
C ALA A 47 -10.78 -2.36 6.10
N GLN A 48 -11.60 -1.75 5.23
CA GLN A 48 -13.07 -1.80 5.32
C GLN A 48 -13.63 -3.23 5.22
N MET A 49 -12.94 -4.11 4.49
CA MET A 49 -13.30 -5.53 4.38
C MET A 49 -12.71 -6.40 5.52
N GLY A 50 -12.10 -5.77 6.53
CA GLY A 50 -11.55 -6.47 7.70
C GLY A 50 -10.20 -7.13 7.47
N ASN A 51 -9.53 -6.86 6.34
CA ASN A 51 -8.19 -7.35 6.04
C ASN A 51 -7.11 -6.50 6.74
N ALA A 52 -5.90 -7.03 6.88
CA ALA A 52 -4.80 -6.37 7.53
C ALA A 52 -3.90 -5.68 6.50
N VAL A 53 -3.58 -4.40 6.72
CA VAL A 53 -2.66 -3.64 5.87
C VAL A 53 -1.61 -2.97 6.74
N GLU A 54 -0.36 -3.04 6.31
CA GLU A 54 0.76 -2.30 6.88
C GLU A 54 1.46 -1.49 5.78
N PHE A 55 1.69 -0.20 6.03
CA PHE A 55 2.58 0.63 5.24
C PHE A 55 3.94 0.70 5.92
N VAL A 56 5.00 0.64 5.12
CA VAL A 56 6.39 0.75 5.60
C VAL A 56 7.11 1.79 4.77
N SER A 57 7.61 2.84 5.42
CA SER A 57 8.59 3.74 4.82
C SER A 57 9.99 3.21 5.11
N VAL A 58 10.80 2.99 4.07
CA VAL A 58 12.16 2.45 4.23
C VAL A 58 13.13 3.51 4.73
N THR A 59 12.89 4.82 4.46
CA THR A 59 13.63 5.92 5.06
C THR A 59 12.76 6.70 6.04
N ASN A 60 13.39 7.54 6.86
CA ASN A 60 12.72 8.38 7.86
C ASN A 60 12.24 9.73 7.30
N GLY A 61 12.57 10.06 6.05
CA GLY A 61 12.16 11.28 5.37
C GLY A 61 12.79 12.56 5.93
N ASP A 62 13.99 12.50 6.50
CA ASP A 62 14.64 13.60 7.22
C ASP A 62 15.33 14.65 6.33
N ALA A 63 15.27 14.50 4.99
CA ALA A 63 15.90 15.45 4.05
C ALA A 63 14.92 16.14 3.09
N GLY A 64 13.69 15.66 2.94
CA GLY A 64 12.71 16.15 1.97
C GLY A 64 11.88 17.34 2.47
N HIS A 65 12.51 18.55 2.68
CA HIS A 65 11.77 19.77 2.99
C HIS A 65 12.67 21.01 2.77
N GLN A 66 12.07 22.16 2.40
CA GLN A 66 12.79 23.38 2.05
C GLN A 66 13.37 24.16 3.26
N VAL A 67 12.91 23.85 4.48
CA VAL A 67 13.33 24.54 5.72
C VAL A 67 13.75 23.55 6.80
N LEU A 68 12.91 22.54 7.08
CA LEU A 68 13.15 21.54 8.11
C LEU A 68 14.09 20.44 7.60
N HIS A 69 14.88 19.85 8.50
CA HIS A 69 15.77 18.73 8.17
C HIS A 69 16.11 17.90 9.41
N GLY A 70 16.74 16.74 9.18
CA GLY A 70 17.22 15.87 10.25
C GLY A 70 16.11 15.41 11.19
N LYS A 71 16.43 15.30 12.47
CA LYS A 71 15.55 14.75 13.50
C LYS A 71 14.18 15.46 13.56
N GLU A 72 14.17 16.78 13.46
CA GLU A 72 12.93 17.57 13.56
C GLU A 72 11.94 17.19 12.42
N LEU A 73 12.45 17.09 11.18
CA LEU A 73 11.65 16.71 10.04
C LEU A 73 11.21 15.24 10.15
N ALA A 74 12.12 14.33 10.52
CA ALA A 74 11.80 12.91 10.69
C ALA A 74 10.68 12.69 11.71
N GLU A 75 10.75 13.36 12.87
CA GLU A 75 9.70 13.29 13.89
C GLU A 75 8.36 13.86 13.41
N ARG A 76 8.39 14.94 12.61
CA ARG A 76 7.19 15.51 12.00
C ARG A 76 6.55 14.52 11.03
N ARG A 77 7.33 13.98 10.09
CA ARG A 77 6.86 13.02 9.08
C ARG A 77 6.37 11.72 9.69
N LEU A 78 7.01 11.26 10.78
CA LEU A 78 6.52 10.11 11.54
C LEU A 78 5.12 10.37 12.15
N ARG A 79 4.86 11.57 12.69
CA ARG A 79 3.52 11.93 13.20
C ARG A 79 2.49 11.99 12.08
N GLU A 80 2.86 12.55 10.93
CA GLU A 80 2.01 12.63 9.74
C GLU A 80 1.65 11.22 9.22
N ALA A 81 2.62 10.31 9.11
CA ALA A 81 2.39 8.92 8.71
C ALA A 81 1.48 8.15 9.70
N LYS A 82 1.68 8.34 11.01
CA LYS A 82 0.79 7.74 12.02
C LYS A 82 -0.63 8.27 11.95
N GLU A 83 -0.80 9.55 11.63
CA GLU A 83 -2.14 10.13 11.44
C GLU A 83 -2.81 9.58 10.18
N SER A 84 -2.05 9.39 9.08
CA SER A 84 -2.55 8.70 7.89
C SER A 84 -3.04 7.29 8.22
N ALA A 85 -2.22 6.50 8.92
CA ALA A 85 -2.57 5.14 9.36
C ALA A 85 -3.87 5.12 10.15
N ARG A 86 -4.03 6.05 11.10
CA ARG A 86 -5.24 6.19 11.91
C ARG A 86 -6.49 6.49 11.05
N ARG A 87 -6.35 7.37 10.06
CA ARG A 87 -7.44 7.73 9.14
C ARG A 87 -7.86 6.57 8.22
N LEU A 88 -6.88 5.76 7.79
CA LEU A 88 -7.11 4.58 6.95
C LEU A 88 -7.56 3.34 7.74
N GLY A 89 -7.25 3.27 9.03
CA GLY A 89 -7.49 2.09 9.86
C GLY A 89 -6.48 0.97 9.58
N ILE A 90 -5.20 1.32 9.35
CA ILE A 90 -4.10 0.41 9.03
C ILE A 90 -2.92 0.61 9.99
N GLU A 91 -1.87 -0.21 9.84
CA GLU A 91 -0.59 -0.01 10.52
C GLU A 91 0.38 0.78 9.63
N TYR A 92 1.30 1.55 10.25
CA TYR A 92 2.34 2.28 9.53
C TYR A 92 3.63 2.26 10.33
N GLN A 93 4.69 1.74 9.71
CA GLN A 93 6.04 1.74 10.26
C GLN A 93 6.94 2.65 9.42
N VAL A 94 7.80 3.44 10.08
CA VAL A 94 8.84 4.26 9.45
C VAL A 94 10.18 3.76 9.96
N LEU A 95 11.04 3.29 9.05
CA LEU A 95 12.39 2.82 9.39
C LEU A 95 13.32 4.01 9.59
N THR A 96 14.53 3.75 10.11
CA THR A 96 15.49 4.81 10.53
C THR A 96 16.56 5.13 9.50
N ASN A 97 16.51 4.56 8.29
CA ASN A 97 17.46 4.89 7.23
C ASN A 97 17.27 6.36 6.80
N HIS A 98 18.36 7.07 6.51
CA HIS A 98 18.32 8.47 6.10
C HIS A 98 17.73 8.64 4.69
N ASP A 99 16.95 9.70 4.52
CA ASP A 99 16.38 10.12 3.24
C ASP A 99 17.48 10.66 2.32
N GLY A 100 17.49 10.22 1.06
CA GLY A 100 18.52 10.56 0.07
C GLY A 100 19.79 9.69 0.12
N GLU A 101 19.92 8.81 1.13
CA GLU A 101 21.12 7.99 1.36
C GLU A 101 20.85 6.49 1.30
N LEU A 102 19.66 6.06 0.90
CA LEU A 102 19.33 4.64 0.84
C LEU A 102 20.18 3.91 -0.18
N LEU A 103 20.85 2.83 0.27
CA LEU A 103 21.58 1.89 -0.58
C LEU A 103 20.98 0.50 -0.47
N PRO A 104 21.06 -0.34 -1.53
CA PRO A 104 20.55 -1.71 -1.50
C PRO A 104 21.53 -2.64 -0.74
N SER A 105 21.73 -2.37 0.55
CA SER A 105 22.64 -3.14 1.41
C SER A 105 22.00 -4.42 1.92
N PRO A 106 22.81 -5.43 2.29
CA PRO A 106 22.31 -6.65 2.92
C PRO A 106 21.55 -6.39 4.23
N GLU A 107 21.92 -5.35 4.99
CA GLU A 107 21.28 -4.98 6.25
C GLU A 107 19.85 -4.51 6.03
N VAL A 108 19.64 -3.58 5.10
CA VAL A 108 18.29 -3.09 4.76
C VAL A 108 17.45 -4.20 4.12
N ARG A 109 18.04 -5.02 3.25
CA ARG A 109 17.32 -6.17 2.68
C ARG A 109 16.83 -7.15 3.76
N LYS A 110 17.65 -7.43 4.78
CA LYS A 110 17.26 -8.28 5.91
C LYS A 110 16.13 -7.64 6.74
N GLN A 111 16.11 -6.31 6.90
CA GLN A 111 14.98 -5.62 7.54
C GLN A 111 13.67 -5.85 6.77
N ILE A 112 13.69 -5.69 5.45
CA ILE A 112 12.52 -5.92 4.59
C ILE A 112 12.06 -7.38 4.65
N ILE A 113 12.98 -8.35 4.55
CA ILE A 113 12.65 -9.78 4.67
C ILE A 113 11.99 -10.09 6.03
N ARG A 114 12.54 -9.54 7.12
CA ARG A 114 11.99 -9.69 8.47
C ARG A 114 10.55 -9.18 8.53
N LEU A 115 10.29 -7.97 8.06
CA LEU A 115 8.96 -7.36 8.06
C LEU A 115 7.94 -8.18 7.26
N ILE A 116 8.29 -8.62 6.05
CA ILE A 116 7.41 -9.46 5.22
C ILE A 116 7.06 -10.77 5.96
N ARG A 117 8.03 -11.38 6.65
CA ARG A 117 7.82 -12.62 7.41
C ARG A 117 6.99 -12.42 8.67
N GLU A 118 7.30 -11.41 9.48
CA GLU A 118 6.55 -11.07 10.70
C GLU A 118 5.11 -10.72 10.37
N TRP A 119 4.90 -9.96 9.28
CA TRP A 119 3.58 -9.64 8.77
C TRP A 119 2.85 -10.86 8.20
N LYS A 120 3.56 -11.93 7.82
CA LYS A 120 3.02 -13.11 7.11
C LYS A 120 2.25 -12.68 5.85
N ALA A 121 2.86 -11.85 5.04
CA ALA A 121 2.23 -11.21 3.90
C ALA A 121 1.68 -12.21 2.89
N ASP A 122 0.48 -11.94 2.37
CA ASP A 122 -0.08 -12.56 1.15
C ASP A 122 0.23 -11.73 -0.08
N ILE A 123 0.27 -10.39 0.09
CA ILE A 123 0.56 -9.40 -0.94
C ILE A 123 1.65 -8.45 -0.44
N VAL A 124 2.62 -8.17 -1.29
CA VAL A 124 3.68 -7.19 -1.07
C VAL A 124 3.60 -6.15 -2.19
N LEU A 125 3.47 -4.87 -1.84
CA LEU A 125 3.46 -3.75 -2.78
C LEU A 125 4.78 -2.99 -2.68
N ALA A 126 5.34 -2.52 -3.80
CA ALA A 126 6.59 -1.77 -3.82
C ALA A 126 6.71 -0.88 -5.07
N PRO A 127 7.61 0.12 -5.08
CA PRO A 127 7.98 0.82 -6.31
C PRO A 127 8.71 -0.12 -7.27
N ARG A 128 8.73 0.22 -8.56
CA ARG A 128 9.57 -0.44 -9.55
C ARG A 128 11.05 -0.02 -9.38
N PRO A 129 12.03 -0.90 -9.73
CA PRO A 129 13.45 -0.59 -9.60
C PRO A 129 13.99 0.32 -10.73
N ASN A 130 13.20 1.23 -11.24
CA ASN A 130 13.53 2.14 -12.35
C ASN A 130 13.15 3.60 -12.09
N ASP A 131 12.88 3.97 -10.83
CA ASP A 131 12.56 5.35 -10.45
C ASP A 131 13.75 6.30 -10.66
N TYR A 132 13.47 7.57 -10.98
CA TYR A 132 14.52 8.60 -11.10
C TYR A 132 15.21 8.90 -9.77
N HIS A 133 14.44 8.85 -8.66
CA HIS A 133 14.97 9.08 -7.32
C HIS A 133 15.64 7.79 -6.80
N PRO A 134 16.86 7.87 -6.22
CA PRO A 134 17.56 6.68 -5.75
C PRO A 134 16.79 5.89 -4.71
N ASP A 135 16.16 6.54 -3.73
CA ASP A 135 15.51 5.83 -2.63
C ASP A 135 14.32 4.95 -3.07
N PRO A 136 13.31 5.43 -3.85
CA PRO A 136 12.29 4.56 -4.41
C PRO A 136 12.87 3.48 -5.32
N ARG A 137 13.88 3.81 -6.15
CA ARG A 137 14.56 2.83 -7.00
C ARG A 137 15.19 1.72 -6.18
N TYR A 138 15.95 2.05 -5.13
CA TYR A 138 16.61 1.06 -4.28
C TYR A 138 15.63 0.35 -3.34
N THR A 139 14.54 0.99 -2.90
CA THR A 139 13.43 0.30 -2.24
C THR A 139 12.85 -0.78 -3.15
N GLY A 140 12.61 -0.48 -4.43
CA GLY A 140 12.17 -1.45 -5.43
C GLY A 140 13.14 -2.62 -5.58
N VAL A 141 14.45 -2.35 -5.71
CA VAL A 141 15.50 -3.39 -5.77
C VAL A 141 15.49 -4.26 -4.51
N LEU A 142 15.47 -3.65 -3.33
CA LEU A 142 15.53 -4.36 -2.05
C LEU A 142 14.31 -5.28 -1.82
N VAL A 143 13.11 -4.80 -2.18
CA VAL A 143 11.88 -5.59 -2.07
C VAL A 143 11.87 -6.70 -3.12
N GLN A 144 12.31 -6.43 -4.35
CA GLN A 144 12.45 -7.42 -5.40
C GLN A 144 13.43 -8.54 -4.99
N ASP A 145 14.59 -8.18 -4.44
CA ASP A 145 15.57 -9.13 -3.91
C ASP A 145 15.00 -10.00 -2.77
N ALA A 146 14.08 -9.45 -1.97
CA ALA A 146 13.45 -10.18 -0.88
C ALA A 146 12.48 -11.27 -1.36
N ALA A 147 11.96 -11.20 -2.58
CA ALA A 147 10.85 -12.05 -3.06
C ALA A 147 11.13 -13.55 -2.91
N TYR A 148 12.32 -14.00 -3.30
CA TYR A 148 12.74 -15.38 -3.07
C TYR A 148 13.21 -15.61 -1.62
N MET A 149 13.92 -14.65 -1.02
CA MET A 149 14.59 -14.82 0.26
C MET A 149 13.63 -15.01 1.45
N VAL A 150 12.37 -14.58 1.33
CA VAL A 150 11.38 -14.73 2.41
C VAL A 150 11.03 -16.19 2.73
N VAL A 151 11.32 -17.15 1.82
CA VAL A 151 11.10 -18.58 2.05
C VAL A 151 12.38 -19.34 2.39
N VAL A 152 13.56 -18.67 2.46
CA VAL A 152 14.87 -19.31 2.73
C VAL A 152 15.16 -19.31 4.23
N PRO A 153 15.10 -20.45 4.94
CA PRO A 153 15.19 -20.47 6.41
C PRO A 153 16.49 -19.91 6.99
N SER A 154 17.61 -20.06 6.29
CA SER A 154 18.94 -19.59 6.75
C SER A 154 19.13 -18.07 6.59
N VAL A 155 18.24 -17.38 5.88
CA VAL A 155 18.24 -15.94 5.76
C VAL A 155 17.31 -15.38 6.84
N VAL A 156 17.78 -14.45 7.68
CA VAL A 156 17.03 -13.92 8.85
C VAL A 156 16.46 -15.07 9.71
N PRO A 157 17.33 -15.97 10.26
CA PRO A 157 16.89 -17.21 10.91
C PRO A 157 16.12 -16.98 12.22
N GLU A 158 16.18 -15.76 12.77
CA GLU A 158 15.44 -15.34 13.96
C GLU A 158 13.93 -15.19 13.73
N VAL A 159 13.49 -15.10 12.47
CA VAL A 159 12.05 -15.05 12.10
C VAL A 159 11.73 -16.22 11.17
N PRO A 160 10.71 -17.05 11.49
CA PRO A 160 10.34 -18.19 10.66
C PRO A 160 10.13 -17.81 9.19
N ALA A 161 10.72 -18.59 8.27
CA ALA A 161 10.50 -18.41 6.84
C ALA A 161 9.04 -18.64 6.47
N LEU A 162 8.57 -17.94 5.44
CA LEU A 162 7.24 -18.19 4.91
C LEU A 162 7.16 -19.54 4.21
N HIS A 163 6.02 -20.21 4.28
CA HIS A 163 5.79 -21.48 3.60
C HIS A 163 5.56 -21.34 2.09
N LYS A 164 5.19 -20.15 1.64
CA LYS A 164 4.93 -19.79 0.22
C LYS A 164 5.42 -18.38 -0.05
N ILE A 165 5.82 -18.12 -1.29
CA ILE A 165 6.18 -16.78 -1.74
C ILE A 165 4.87 -15.97 -1.89
N PRO A 166 4.78 -14.74 -1.33
CA PRO A 166 3.66 -13.82 -1.57
C PRO A 166 3.55 -13.39 -3.04
N VAL A 167 2.42 -12.80 -3.40
CA VAL A 167 2.32 -12.04 -4.65
C VAL A 167 2.99 -10.68 -4.44
N PHE A 168 3.99 -10.36 -5.28
CA PHE A 168 4.66 -9.07 -5.28
C PHE A 168 4.11 -8.24 -6.44
N LEU A 169 3.80 -6.98 -6.15
CA LEU A 169 3.20 -6.05 -7.10
C LEU A 169 3.95 -4.73 -7.09
N TYR A 170 4.12 -4.14 -8.26
CA TYR A 170 4.65 -2.80 -8.41
C TYR A 170 3.54 -1.76 -8.49
N TYR A 171 3.77 -0.58 -7.92
CA TYR A 171 2.89 0.57 -8.03
C TYR A 171 2.84 1.16 -9.44
N ASP A 172 1.69 1.70 -9.84
CA ASP A 172 1.61 2.56 -11.04
C ASP A 172 2.50 3.79 -10.86
N ASP A 173 3.34 4.02 -11.86
CA ASP A 173 4.22 5.18 -11.99
C ASP A 173 4.11 5.79 -13.40
N GLY A 174 4.85 6.86 -13.67
CA GLY A 174 4.85 7.53 -14.96
C GLY A 174 6.05 7.19 -15.85
N PHE A 175 6.94 6.28 -15.40
CA PHE A 175 8.20 6.03 -16.09
C PHE A 175 8.02 5.13 -17.31
N GLN A 176 8.73 5.48 -18.39
CA GLN A 176 8.72 4.73 -19.66
C GLN A 176 9.99 3.87 -19.84
N TRP A 177 11.06 4.22 -19.15
CA TRP A 177 12.32 3.48 -19.18
C TRP A 177 12.28 2.43 -18.04
N LEU A 178 12.61 1.23 -18.24
CA LEU A 178 12.95 0.34 -19.33
C LEU A 178 11.75 -0.06 -20.17
N ASN A 179 10.58 -0.07 -19.60
CA ASN A 179 9.27 -0.36 -20.18
C ASN A 179 8.19 0.43 -19.44
N PRO A 180 7.10 0.83 -20.09
CA PRO A 180 5.95 1.37 -19.40
C PRO A 180 5.36 0.31 -18.45
N LEU A 181 4.74 0.76 -17.36
CA LEU A 181 4.04 -0.13 -16.44
C LEU A 181 2.87 -0.83 -17.15
N ARG A 182 2.70 -2.12 -16.89
CA ARG A 182 1.56 -2.92 -17.34
C ARG A 182 0.52 -2.98 -16.20
N PRO A 183 -0.67 -2.35 -16.34
CA PRO A 183 -1.68 -2.34 -15.28
C PRO A 183 -2.43 -3.68 -15.22
N ASP A 184 -1.79 -4.72 -14.70
CA ASP A 184 -2.37 -6.06 -14.58
C ASP A 184 -3.61 -6.07 -13.67
N ILE A 185 -3.57 -5.27 -12.60
CA ILE A 185 -4.66 -5.09 -11.64
C ILE A 185 -4.95 -3.61 -11.50
N ALA A 186 -6.15 -3.18 -11.86
CA ALA A 186 -6.63 -1.83 -11.59
C ALA A 186 -7.80 -1.88 -10.58
N VAL A 187 -7.69 -1.12 -9.50
CA VAL A 187 -8.67 -1.02 -8.43
C VAL A 187 -9.45 0.28 -8.57
N ARG A 188 -10.77 0.18 -8.65
CA ARG A 188 -11.68 1.32 -8.68
C ARG A 188 -11.78 1.96 -7.29
N LEU A 189 -11.64 3.28 -7.19
CA LEU A 189 -11.59 4.00 -5.92
C LEU A 189 -12.76 4.93 -5.67
N ASP A 190 -13.76 4.96 -6.54
CA ASP A 190 -14.87 5.93 -6.48
C ASP A 190 -15.52 5.98 -5.08
N ASP A 191 -15.65 4.85 -4.41
CA ASP A 191 -16.28 4.74 -3.10
C ASP A 191 -15.35 5.12 -1.92
N VAL A 192 -14.04 5.28 -2.18
CA VAL A 192 -13.02 5.53 -1.14
C VAL A 192 -12.07 6.67 -1.46
N ILE A 193 -12.28 7.39 -2.55
CA ILE A 193 -11.36 8.48 -2.95
C ILE A 193 -11.21 9.52 -1.86
N ASP A 194 -12.26 9.86 -1.14
CA ASP A 194 -12.20 10.85 -0.06
C ASP A 194 -11.37 10.33 1.13
N LYS A 195 -11.38 9.03 1.41
CA LYS A 195 -10.48 8.41 2.40
C LYS A 195 -9.01 8.48 1.97
N LYS A 196 -8.73 8.24 0.67
CA LYS A 196 -7.38 8.45 0.13
C LYS A 196 -6.93 9.89 0.31
N ILE A 197 -7.78 10.85 -0.05
CA ILE A 197 -7.46 12.28 0.12
C ILE A 197 -7.27 12.64 1.59
N ASP A 198 -8.07 12.09 2.50
CA ASP A 198 -7.90 12.29 3.94
C ASP A 198 -6.54 11.76 4.44
N ALA A 199 -6.08 10.62 3.95
CA ALA A 199 -4.76 10.09 4.27
C ALA A 199 -3.65 11.02 3.77
N LEU A 200 -3.69 11.43 2.49
CA LEU A 200 -2.74 12.36 1.92
C LEU A 200 -2.70 13.70 2.64
N ASP A 201 -3.87 14.24 3.05
CA ASP A 201 -4.00 15.49 3.79
C ASP A 201 -3.27 15.48 5.14
N SER A 202 -3.00 14.31 5.72
CA SER A 202 -2.23 14.21 6.96
C SER A 202 -0.74 14.54 6.78
N HIS A 203 -0.19 14.36 5.58
CA HIS A 203 1.21 14.65 5.24
C HIS A 203 1.40 16.13 4.86
N VAL A 204 1.10 17.02 5.80
CA VAL A 204 1.10 18.47 5.60
C VAL A 204 2.44 18.98 5.09
N SER A 205 3.56 18.48 5.67
CA SER A 205 4.92 18.87 5.28
C SER A 205 5.21 18.57 3.80
N GLN A 206 4.54 17.58 3.24
CA GLN A 206 4.78 17.16 1.86
C GLN A 206 3.79 17.81 0.88
N PHE A 207 2.48 17.64 1.09
CA PHE A 207 1.49 18.04 0.09
C PHE A 207 1.19 19.53 0.06
N TYR A 208 1.46 20.25 1.15
CA TYR A 208 1.18 21.70 1.23
C TYR A 208 2.43 22.56 1.39
N GLU A 209 3.62 21.94 1.56
CA GLU A 209 4.87 22.65 1.77
C GLU A 209 5.92 22.19 0.73
N TRP A 210 6.50 20.99 0.87
CA TRP A 210 7.65 20.54 0.09
C TRP A 210 7.36 20.33 -1.41
N LEU A 211 6.37 19.48 -1.73
CA LEU A 211 6.08 19.13 -3.13
C LEU A 211 5.63 20.34 -3.96
N PRO A 212 4.76 21.25 -3.47
CA PRO A 212 4.46 22.49 -4.16
C PRO A 212 5.68 23.42 -4.30
N TRP A 213 6.55 23.47 -3.28
CA TRP A 213 7.77 24.28 -3.34
C TRP A 213 8.73 23.77 -4.42
N VAL A 214 9.02 22.47 -4.46
CA VAL A 214 9.86 21.85 -5.51
C VAL A 214 9.29 22.08 -6.91
N ALA A 215 7.97 22.05 -7.04
CA ALA A 215 7.29 22.31 -8.31
C ALA A 215 7.21 23.81 -8.69
N GLY A 216 7.70 24.73 -7.84
CA GLY A 216 7.55 26.18 -8.04
C GLY A 216 6.10 26.66 -8.00
N LYS A 217 5.23 26.00 -7.22
CA LYS A 217 3.78 26.23 -7.14
C LYS A 217 3.26 26.45 -5.71
N LEU A 218 4.15 26.84 -4.79
CA LEU A 218 3.76 26.98 -3.37
C LEU A 218 2.64 28.00 -3.18
N GLU A 219 2.60 29.05 -3.99
CA GLU A 219 1.58 30.09 -3.98
C GLU A 219 0.19 29.59 -4.41
N THR A 220 0.11 28.43 -5.08
CA THR A 220 -1.18 27.84 -5.49
C THR A 220 -1.86 27.06 -4.37
N VAL A 221 -1.14 26.79 -3.27
CA VAL A 221 -1.69 26.08 -2.11
C VAL A 221 -2.69 27.00 -1.40
N PRO A 222 -3.93 26.55 -1.17
CA PRO A 222 -4.93 27.35 -0.48
C PRO A 222 -4.47 27.74 0.93
N LYS A 223 -4.62 29.03 1.26
CA LYS A 223 -4.32 29.56 2.60
C LYS A 223 -5.32 29.06 3.62
N ASP A 224 -6.59 28.94 3.22
CA ASP A 224 -7.66 28.40 4.06
C ASP A 224 -7.55 26.86 4.13
N PRO A 225 -7.34 26.26 5.32
CA PRO A 225 -7.28 24.83 5.47
C PRO A 225 -8.52 24.08 4.97
N SER A 226 -9.70 24.71 5.01
CA SER A 226 -10.95 24.10 4.54
C SER A 226 -10.97 23.82 3.04
N GLU A 227 -10.19 24.55 2.24
CA GLU A 227 -10.10 24.40 0.79
C GLU A 227 -9.03 23.39 0.36
N ARG A 228 -8.10 23.03 1.25
CA ARG A 228 -6.91 22.23 0.94
C ARG A 228 -7.23 20.84 0.41
N LYS A 229 -8.21 20.14 1.00
CA LYS A 229 -8.57 18.79 0.52
C LYS A 229 -9.14 18.77 -0.88
N ALA A 230 -9.98 19.76 -1.23
CA ALA A 230 -10.52 19.89 -2.58
C ALA A 230 -9.41 20.17 -3.60
N TRP A 231 -8.49 21.08 -3.27
CA TRP A 231 -7.30 21.37 -4.06
C TRP A 231 -6.42 20.10 -4.22
N LEU A 232 -6.12 19.41 -3.12
CA LEU A 232 -5.31 18.20 -3.11
C LEU A 232 -5.92 17.10 -3.98
N LYS A 233 -7.23 16.90 -3.92
CA LYS A 233 -7.96 15.94 -4.74
C LYS A 233 -7.72 16.18 -6.23
N ILE A 234 -7.80 17.43 -6.69
CA ILE A 234 -7.53 17.80 -8.09
C ILE A 234 -6.08 17.49 -8.47
N GLN A 235 -5.11 17.76 -7.57
CA GLN A 235 -3.69 17.54 -7.83
C GLN A 235 -3.29 16.05 -7.84
N ARG A 236 -4.06 15.18 -7.18
CA ARG A 236 -3.70 13.78 -6.91
C ARG A 236 -4.61 12.74 -7.55
N THR A 237 -5.50 13.17 -8.45
CA THR A 237 -6.37 12.28 -9.22
C THR A 237 -6.05 12.40 -10.72
N PRO A 238 -5.11 11.58 -11.23
CA PRO A 238 -4.74 11.62 -12.64
C PRO A 238 -5.88 11.06 -13.51
N ALA A 239 -5.90 11.49 -14.78
CA ALA A 239 -6.81 10.92 -15.77
C ALA A 239 -6.52 9.43 -16.01
N ILE A 240 -7.57 8.65 -16.22
CA ILE A 240 -7.44 7.20 -16.46
C ILE A 240 -6.92 6.97 -17.87
N LYS A 241 -5.74 6.34 -17.98
CA LYS A 241 -5.12 5.95 -19.24
C LYS A 241 -5.91 4.80 -19.91
N PRO A 242 -5.82 4.61 -21.26
CA PRO A 242 -6.57 3.55 -21.95
C PRO A 242 -6.27 2.13 -21.46
N ASP A 243 -5.03 1.82 -21.14
CA ASP A 243 -4.59 0.52 -20.61
C ASP A 243 -5.14 0.26 -19.20
N VAL A 244 -5.14 1.27 -18.33
CA VAL A 244 -5.78 1.20 -17.01
C VAL A 244 -7.30 1.02 -17.16
N ARG A 245 -7.93 1.74 -18.11
CA ARG A 245 -9.35 1.56 -18.41
C ARG A 245 -9.68 0.13 -18.84
N ALA A 246 -8.84 -0.45 -19.69
CA ALA A 246 -8.99 -1.86 -20.10
C ALA A 246 -8.88 -2.82 -18.90
N SER A 247 -7.94 -2.57 -17.98
CA SER A 247 -7.81 -3.36 -16.76
C SER A 247 -9.03 -3.20 -15.83
N LEU A 248 -9.55 -1.99 -15.66
CA LEU A 248 -10.79 -1.77 -14.89
C LEU A 248 -11.98 -2.52 -15.52
N VAL A 249 -12.12 -2.50 -16.83
CA VAL A 249 -13.18 -3.26 -17.54
C VAL A 249 -13.00 -4.76 -17.36
N LYS A 250 -11.75 -5.27 -17.42
CA LYS A 250 -11.44 -6.68 -17.15
C LYS A 250 -11.94 -7.12 -15.77
N TRP A 251 -11.69 -6.32 -14.76
CA TRP A 251 -11.95 -6.72 -13.38
C TRP A 251 -13.37 -6.44 -12.91
N TYR A 252 -13.99 -5.34 -13.35
CA TYR A 252 -15.31 -4.88 -12.87
C TYR A 252 -16.44 -5.04 -13.90
N GLY A 253 -16.13 -5.49 -15.14
CA GLY A 253 -17.07 -5.50 -16.24
C GLY A 253 -17.23 -4.13 -16.92
N ALA A 254 -17.89 -4.11 -18.09
CA ALA A 254 -17.93 -2.93 -18.96
C ALA A 254 -18.61 -1.72 -18.30
N GLU A 255 -19.71 -1.91 -17.59
CA GLU A 255 -20.46 -0.82 -16.97
C GLU A 255 -19.64 -0.12 -15.88
N LYS A 256 -19.24 -0.85 -14.82
CA LYS A 256 -18.48 -0.30 -13.69
C LYS A 256 -17.07 0.13 -14.13
N GLY A 257 -16.40 -0.64 -14.99
CA GLY A 257 -15.06 -0.32 -15.45
C GLY A 257 -15.02 0.96 -16.29
N ASN A 258 -16.01 1.21 -17.15
CA ASN A 258 -16.07 2.43 -17.97
C ASN A 258 -16.53 3.66 -17.16
N SER A 259 -17.36 3.49 -16.13
CA SER A 259 -17.83 4.60 -15.29
C SER A 259 -16.86 5.02 -14.19
N ALA A 260 -15.81 4.23 -13.93
CA ALA A 260 -14.79 4.56 -12.90
C ALA A 260 -14.15 5.93 -13.18
N GLN A 261 -14.03 6.74 -12.12
CA GLN A 261 -13.40 8.07 -12.15
C GLN A 261 -12.02 8.09 -11.49
N TYR A 262 -11.80 7.21 -10.50
CA TYR A 262 -10.58 7.15 -9.70
C TYR A 262 -10.05 5.72 -9.65
N TYR A 263 -8.73 5.59 -9.63
CA TYR A 263 -8.09 4.29 -9.63
C TYR A 263 -6.75 4.27 -8.88
N GLU A 264 -6.31 3.07 -8.56
CA GLU A 264 -4.92 2.67 -8.34
C GLU A 264 -4.65 1.45 -9.19
N ALA A 265 -3.43 1.31 -9.71
CA ALA A 265 -3.07 0.20 -10.57
C ALA A 265 -1.74 -0.42 -10.15
N PHE A 266 -1.60 -1.72 -10.46
CA PHE A 266 -0.47 -2.52 -10.06
C PHE A 266 -0.05 -3.45 -11.18
N GLU A 267 1.28 -3.64 -11.32
CA GLU A 267 1.90 -4.63 -12.20
C GLU A 267 2.37 -5.83 -11.38
N ILE A 268 2.13 -7.06 -11.85
CA ILE A 268 2.62 -8.28 -11.19
C ILE A 268 4.12 -8.41 -11.41
N CYS A 269 4.89 -8.45 -10.31
CA CYS A 269 6.32 -8.72 -10.32
C CYS A 269 6.58 -10.19 -10.64
N GLU A 270 7.46 -10.47 -11.59
CA GLU A 270 7.81 -11.83 -12.05
C GLU A 270 8.51 -12.68 -10.99
N TYR A 271 9.11 -12.07 -9.95
CA TYR A 271 9.88 -12.78 -8.92
C TYR A 271 9.05 -13.25 -7.72
N GLY A 272 7.81 -12.77 -7.61
CA GLY A 272 6.83 -13.26 -6.63
C GLY A 272 6.03 -14.46 -7.13
N ALA A 273 5.04 -14.89 -6.35
CA ALA A 273 4.05 -15.84 -6.82
C ALA A 273 3.30 -15.28 -8.04
N GLN A 274 3.00 -16.14 -9.00
CA GLN A 274 2.33 -15.78 -10.24
C GLN A 274 0.85 -16.21 -10.15
N PRO A 275 -0.07 -15.31 -9.74
CA PRO A 275 -1.48 -15.65 -9.59
C PRO A 275 -2.19 -15.67 -10.95
N ASP A 276 -3.12 -16.59 -11.12
CA ASP A 276 -4.14 -16.51 -12.16
C ASP A 276 -5.28 -15.52 -11.79
N ASP A 277 -6.18 -15.27 -12.70
CA ASP A 277 -7.31 -14.34 -12.50
C ASP A 277 -8.22 -14.77 -11.34
N HIS A 278 -8.37 -16.06 -11.08
CA HIS A 278 -9.14 -16.57 -9.95
C HIS A 278 -8.45 -16.20 -8.63
N ARG A 279 -7.14 -16.47 -8.52
CA ARG A 279 -6.34 -16.12 -7.35
C ARG A 279 -6.27 -14.62 -7.11
N ILE A 280 -6.22 -13.80 -8.16
CA ILE A 280 -6.28 -12.34 -8.04
C ILE A 280 -7.61 -11.92 -7.40
N ARG A 281 -8.76 -12.48 -7.83
CA ARG A 281 -10.07 -12.17 -7.22
C ARG A 281 -10.19 -12.61 -5.76
N GLU A 282 -9.52 -13.69 -5.37
CA GLU A 282 -9.43 -14.08 -3.96
C GLU A 282 -8.62 -13.09 -3.13
N LEU A 283 -7.46 -12.64 -3.67
CA LEU A 283 -6.54 -11.71 -3.02
C LEU A 283 -7.04 -10.25 -3.04
N PHE A 284 -7.89 -9.89 -4.01
CA PHE A 284 -8.49 -8.55 -4.15
C PHE A 284 -10.01 -8.67 -4.14
N PRO A 285 -10.64 -8.90 -2.98
CA PRO A 285 -12.08 -9.16 -2.89
C PRO A 285 -12.97 -7.99 -3.33
N MET A 286 -12.41 -6.80 -3.52
CA MET A 286 -13.08 -5.63 -4.08
C MET A 286 -13.26 -5.69 -5.61
N LEU A 287 -12.60 -6.58 -6.32
CA LEU A 287 -12.72 -6.75 -7.78
C LEU A 287 -14.00 -7.52 -8.16
N ARG A 288 -15.16 -6.86 -8.01
CA ARG A 288 -16.48 -7.47 -8.23
C ARG A 288 -17.43 -6.53 -8.97
#